data_5b8ec3ed1855cf8e3e6fb601b23d5ae1
#
_entry.id   5b8ec3ed1855cf8e3e6fb601b23d5ae1
#
_cell.length_a   1.000
_cell.length_b   1.000
_cell.length_c   1.000
_cell.angle_alpha   90.00
_cell.angle_beta   90.00
_cell.angle_gamma   90.00
#
_symmetry.space_group_name_H-M   'P 1'
#
loop_
_entity.id
_entity.type
_entity.pdbx_description
1 polymer ?
#
loop_
_entity_poly.entity_id
_entity_poly.type
_entity_poly.pdbx_seq_one_letter_code
_entity_poly.pdbx_strand_id
1 'polypeptide(L)'
;DGIQTIQYQINTLMTTNGQSPFVTLFMYFQPDYEYAKEAALITEEILRQRIKGVKNEADVYITPAFPKLIYVLDEHNVTPDSPYYYLTELAAQCTAKRMYPDYISAKKMKENYEGNVFSPMGCRSFLSPWKDENGNYKFDGRFNMGVVSLNLPQIGILARGSEEKYFEILDKRLELAEKALLLRYNLLKDVVSDVSPIHWQHGAIARLKKGEKISRFLSGGYATISLGYIGIYEATRLITGESNTGEKGRVFAMKIMDRLNAAIDLWHDKHNLGFGLYGTPAESLTNRFSSL
;
A
#
# COMPACT_ATOMS: atom_id res chain seq x y z
N ASP A 1 -6.55 -20.02 20.32
CA ASP A 1 -7.66 -19.11 20.64
C ASP A 1 -7.36 -17.64 20.29
N GLY A 2 -6.20 -17.06 20.68
CA GLY A 2 -5.88 -15.65 20.46
C GLY A 2 -5.96 -15.22 18.98
N ILE A 3 -5.32 -15.95 18.07
CA ILE A 3 -5.34 -15.64 16.64
C ILE A 3 -6.75 -15.76 16.06
N GLN A 4 -7.50 -16.77 16.48
CA GLN A 4 -8.90 -16.94 16.08
C GLN A 4 -9.76 -15.76 16.55
N THR A 5 -9.54 -15.28 17.76
CA THR A 5 -10.23 -14.10 18.33
C THR A 5 -9.88 -12.84 17.54
N ILE A 6 -8.59 -12.60 17.23
CA ILE A 6 -8.15 -11.46 16.39
C ILE A 6 -8.83 -11.52 15.03
N GLN A 7 -8.80 -12.68 14.37
CA GLN A 7 -9.40 -12.86 13.04
C GLN A 7 -10.91 -12.60 13.08
N TYR A 8 -11.62 -13.10 14.10
CA TYR A 8 -13.05 -12.87 14.28
C TYR A 8 -13.35 -11.39 14.50
N GLN A 9 -12.65 -10.74 15.43
CA GLN A 9 -12.87 -9.33 15.77
C GLN A 9 -12.65 -8.43 14.55
N ILE A 10 -11.58 -8.62 13.79
CA ILE A 10 -11.30 -7.80 12.60
C ILE A 10 -12.42 -7.93 11.55
N ASN A 11 -12.99 -9.13 11.38
CA ASN A 11 -14.03 -9.35 10.36
C ASN A 11 -15.44 -8.95 10.83
N THR A 12 -15.66 -8.81 12.13
CA THR A 12 -16.95 -8.38 12.69
C THR A 12 -17.03 -6.90 13.02
N LEU A 13 -15.89 -6.21 13.09
CA LEU A 13 -15.83 -4.76 13.29
C LEU A 13 -16.15 -4.03 11.99
N MET A 14 -16.96 -2.99 12.11
CA MET A 14 -17.22 -2.04 11.03
C MET A 14 -16.88 -0.62 11.47
N THR A 15 -16.33 0.15 10.54
CA THR A 15 -16.19 1.59 10.71
C THR A 15 -17.56 2.27 10.66
N THR A 16 -17.65 3.52 11.11
CA THR A 16 -18.87 4.34 11.00
C THR A 16 -19.43 4.45 9.58
N ASN A 17 -18.57 4.25 8.57
CA ASN A 17 -18.94 4.26 7.15
C ASN A 17 -19.32 2.87 6.61
N GLY A 18 -19.48 1.87 7.46
CA GLY A 18 -19.86 0.51 7.07
C GLY A 18 -18.76 -0.30 6.36
N GLN A 19 -17.50 0.06 6.54
CA GLN A 19 -16.36 -0.67 5.98
C GLN A 19 -15.63 -1.48 7.07
N SER A 20 -15.14 -2.66 6.71
CA SER A 20 -14.21 -3.40 7.57
C SER A 20 -12.88 -2.66 7.72
N PRO A 21 -12.23 -2.70 8.91
CA PRO A 21 -10.91 -2.10 9.08
C PRO A 21 -9.88 -2.77 8.18
N PHE A 22 -9.08 -1.97 7.48
CA PHE A 22 -7.95 -2.44 6.67
C PHE A 22 -6.75 -2.73 7.58
N VAL A 23 -6.74 -3.91 8.17
CA VAL A 23 -5.65 -4.38 9.03
C VAL A 23 -4.71 -5.25 8.22
N THR A 24 -3.40 -5.01 8.34
CA THR A 24 -2.33 -5.84 7.75
C THR A 24 -1.49 -6.43 8.88
N LEU A 25 -1.24 -7.73 8.81
CA LEU A 25 -0.25 -8.42 9.64
C LEU A 25 1.02 -8.63 8.80
N PHE A 26 2.09 -8.00 9.22
CA PHE A 26 3.39 -8.08 8.57
C PHE A 26 4.27 -9.09 9.31
N MET A 27 4.37 -10.30 8.73
CA MET A 27 5.08 -11.43 9.32
C MET A 27 6.55 -11.39 8.91
N TYR A 28 7.33 -10.64 9.68
CA TYR A 28 8.77 -10.51 9.54
C TYR A 28 9.44 -10.54 10.90
N PHE A 29 10.45 -11.38 11.03
CA PHE A 29 11.33 -11.44 12.20
C PHE A 29 12.70 -11.93 11.77
N GLN A 30 13.72 -11.62 12.55
CA GLN A 30 15.09 -12.08 12.31
C GLN A 30 15.47 -13.17 13.34
N PRO A 31 16.36 -14.11 13.01
CA PRO A 31 16.73 -15.20 13.91
C PRO A 31 17.37 -14.74 15.21
N ASP A 32 18.04 -13.60 15.20
CA ASP A 32 18.68 -12.96 16.35
C ASP A 32 17.72 -12.10 17.19
N TYR A 33 16.47 -11.98 16.76
CA TYR A 33 15.44 -11.32 17.54
C TYR A 33 15.14 -12.11 18.82
N GLU A 34 15.11 -11.42 19.96
CA GLU A 34 14.90 -12.03 21.29
C GLU A 34 13.68 -12.97 21.34
N TYR A 35 12.60 -12.61 20.65
CA TYR A 35 11.34 -13.37 20.59
C TYR A 35 11.12 -14.08 19.23
N ALA A 36 12.19 -14.48 18.55
CA ALA A 36 12.07 -15.10 17.22
C ALA A 36 11.26 -16.40 17.24
N LYS A 37 11.37 -17.21 18.30
CA LYS A 37 10.62 -18.46 18.45
C LYS A 37 9.12 -18.19 18.66
N GLU A 38 8.79 -17.23 19.49
CA GLU A 38 7.41 -16.80 19.76
C GLU A 38 6.78 -16.19 18.49
N ALA A 39 7.53 -15.35 17.77
CA ALA A 39 7.10 -14.80 16.50
C ALA A 39 6.86 -15.88 15.45
N ALA A 40 7.70 -16.90 15.39
CA ALA A 40 7.52 -18.07 14.52
C ALA A 40 6.24 -18.85 14.87
N LEU A 41 5.98 -19.12 16.15
CA LEU A 41 4.77 -19.79 16.61
C LEU A 41 3.50 -18.98 16.29
N ILE A 42 3.54 -17.66 16.50
CA ILE A 42 2.43 -16.76 16.15
C ILE A 42 2.20 -16.78 14.64
N THR A 43 3.26 -16.70 13.83
CA THR A 43 3.19 -16.75 12.38
C THR A 43 2.59 -18.07 11.89
N GLU A 44 3.05 -19.19 12.45
CA GLU A 44 2.51 -20.52 12.17
C GLU A 44 1.00 -20.57 12.44
N GLU A 45 0.59 -20.12 13.61
CA GLU A 45 -0.83 -20.15 13.98
C GLU A 45 -1.68 -19.20 13.12
N ILE A 46 -1.18 -18.03 12.75
CA ILE A 46 -1.84 -17.12 11.79
C ILE A 46 -2.11 -17.84 10.46
N LEU A 47 -1.10 -18.54 9.91
CA LEU A 47 -1.22 -19.27 8.66
C LEU A 47 -2.19 -20.44 8.78
N ARG A 48 -2.11 -21.22 9.85
CA ARG A 48 -3.04 -22.34 10.12
C ARG A 48 -4.49 -21.88 10.24
N GLN A 49 -4.74 -20.82 10.96
CA GLN A 49 -6.10 -20.24 11.09
C GLN A 49 -6.59 -19.67 9.76
N ARG A 50 -5.71 -19.08 8.94
CA ARG A 50 -6.07 -18.62 7.59
C ARG A 50 -6.42 -19.81 6.67
N ILE A 51 -5.66 -20.90 6.73
CA ILE A 51 -5.95 -22.14 5.97
C ILE A 51 -7.33 -22.69 6.35
N LYS A 52 -7.66 -22.69 7.64
CA LYS A 52 -8.97 -23.11 8.14
C LYS A 52 -10.09 -22.19 7.62
N GLY A 53 -9.89 -20.89 7.68
CA GLY A 53 -10.89 -19.88 7.33
C GLY A 53 -11.82 -19.53 8.49
N VAL A 54 -12.84 -18.73 8.20
CA VAL A 54 -13.88 -18.32 9.15
C VAL A 54 -15.23 -18.88 8.69
N LYS A 55 -16.03 -19.38 9.60
CA LYS A 55 -17.39 -19.84 9.30
C LYS A 55 -18.31 -18.63 9.04
N ASN A 56 -19.08 -18.69 7.98
CA ASN A 56 -20.17 -17.77 7.70
C ASN A 56 -21.48 -18.23 8.39
N GLU A 57 -22.55 -17.48 8.16
CA GLU A 57 -23.88 -17.79 8.73
C GLU A 57 -24.44 -19.14 8.27
N ALA A 58 -24.00 -19.66 7.10
CA ALA A 58 -24.36 -20.97 6.59
C ALA A 58 -23.44 -22.09 7.10
N ASP A 59 -22.65 -21.85 8.13
CA ASP A 59 -21.67 -22.80 8.72
C ASP A 59 -20.57 -23.28 7.74
N VAL A 60 -20.36 -22.51 6.64
CA VAL A 60 -19.34 -22.81 5.62
C VAL A 60 -18.08 -21.99 5.90
N TYR A 61 -16.90 -22.65 5.81
CA TYR A 61 -15.62 -21.98 5.95
C TYR A 61 -15.28 -21.16 4.71
N ILE A 62 -15.20 -19.84 4.86
CA ILE A 62 -14.82 -18.90 3.82
C ILE A 62 -13.45 -18.28 4.09
N THR A 63 -12.86 -17.67 3.06
CA THR A 63 -11.63 -16.89 3.21
C THR A 63 -12.00 -15.50 3.74
N PRO A 64 -11.51 -15.10 4.93
CA PRO A 64 -11.75 -13.74 5.43
C PRO A 64 -10.97 -12.72 4.61
N ALA A 65 -11.58 -11.55 4.36
CA ALA A 65 -10.92 -10.46 3.63
C ALA A 65 -9.77 -9.85 4.44
N PHE A 66 -9.92 -9.79 5.76
CA PHE A 66 -8.95 -9.21 6.69
C PHE A 66 -8.64 -10.16 7.86
N PRO A 67 -7.48 -10.00 8.52
CA PRO A 67 -6.38 -9.10 8.16
C PRO A 67 -5.72 -9.48 6.83
N LYS A 68 -5.15 -8.53 6.10
CA LYS A 68 -4.20 -8.84 5.02
C LYS A 68 -2.97 -9.48 5.65
N LEU A 69 -2.47 -10.54 5.02
CA LEU A 69 -1.28 -11.24 5.48
C LEU A 69 -0.14 -10.98 4.51
N ILE A 70 0.98 -10.50 5.03
CA ILE A 70 2.21 -10.32 4.27
C ILE A 70 3.30 -11.14 4.91
N TYR A 71 3.90 -12.03 4.13
CA TYR A 71 4.98 -12.90 4.56
C TYR A 71 6.29 -12.47 3.92
N VAL A 72 7.29 -12.20 4.74
CA VAL A 72 8.59 -11.75 4.26
C VAL A 72 9.54 -12.92 4.06
N LEU A 73 10.04 -13.06 2.83
CA LEU A 73 11.05 -14.03 2.46
C LEU A 73 12.44 -13.45 2.75
N ASP A 74 13.20 -14.12 3.61
CA ASP A 74 14.57 -13.78 3.99
C ASP A 74 15.45 -15.04 4.08
N GLU A 75 16.73 -14.90 4.27
CA GLU A 75 17.71 -16.00 4.26
C GLU A 75 17.37 -17.13 5.24
N HIS A 76 16.76 -16.82 6.38
CA HIS A 76 16.40 -17.79 7.41
C HIS A 76 15.12 -18.60 7.15
N ASN A 77 14.43 -18.32 6.03
CA ASN A 77 13.17 -19.04 5.71
C ASN A 77 12.98 -19.41 4.23
N VAL A 78 13.95 -19.11 3.34
CA VAL A 78 13.76 -19.35 1.88
C VAL A 78 14.36 -20.67 1.37
N THR A 79 15.28 -21.28 2.10
CA THR A 79 15.92 -22.52 1.68
C THR A 79 15.59 -23.67 2.63
N PRO A 80 15.54 -24.95 2.13
CA PRO A 80 15.22 -26.11 2.97
C PRO A 80 16.06 -26.24 4.24
N ASP A 81 17.31 -25.76 4.21
CA ASP A 81 18.23 -25.82 5.34
C ASP A 81 18.00 -24.71 6.39
N SER A 82 17.12 -23.76 6.06
CA SER A 82 16.81 -22.62 6.94
C SER A 82 15.96 -23.04 8.12
N PRO A 83 16.20 -22.48 9.32
CA PRO A 83 15.50 -22.89 10.55
C PRO A 83 13.99 -22.66 10.52
N TYR A 84 13.51 -21.75 9.69
CA TYR A 84 12.10 -21.39 9.57
C TYR A 84 11.51 -21.69 8.18
N TYR A 85 12.16 -22.54 7.39
CA TYR A 85 11.66 -22.95 6.06
C TYR A 85 10.27 -23.56 6.11
N TYR A 86 9.96 -24.33 7.16
CA TYR A 86 8.63 -24.91 7.36
C TYR A 86 7.49 -23.88 7.36
N LEU A 87 7.76 -22.63 7.78
CA LEU A 87 6.78 -21.55 7.72
C LEU A 87 6.53 -21.11 6.27
N THR A 88 7.55 -21.15 5.41
CA THR A 88 7.41 -20.82 3.99
C THR A 88 6.60 -21.92 3.27
N GLU A 89 6.83 -23.19 3.60
CA GLU A 89 6.00 -24.27 3.09
C GLU A 89 4.54 -24.13 3.53
N LEU A 90 4.31 -23.80 4.79
CA LEU A 90 2.97 -23.55 5.32
C LEU A 90 2.32 -22.32 4.67
N ALA A 91 3.09 -21.25 4.45
CA ALA A 91 2.62 -20.06 3.73
C ALA A 91 2.22 -20.40 2.28
N ALA A 92 3.02 -21.21 1.58
CA ALA A 92 2.68 -21.68 0.24
C ALA A 92 1.40 -22.52 0.21
N GLN A 93 1.21 -23.44 1.16
CA GLN A 93 -0.04 -24.18 1.34
C GLN A 93 -1.24 -23.26 1.60
N CYS A 94 -1.03 -22.23 2.41
CA CYS A 94 -2.03 -21.22 2.69
C CYS A 94 -2.40 -20.44 1.42
N THR A 95 -1.42 -20.03 0.65
CA THR A 95 -1.64 -19.32 -0.62
C THR A 95 -2.39 -20.18 -1.62
N ALA A 96 -2.02 -21.45 -1.76
CA ALA A 96 -2.71 -22.38 -2.66
C ALA A 96 -4.20 -22.56 -2.33
N LYS A 97 -4.56 -22.47 -1.06
CA LYS A 97 -5.95 -22.65 -0.60
C LYS A 97 -6.74 -21.34 -0.47
N ARG A 98 -6.08 -20.25 -0.10
CA ARG A 98 -6.73 -18.99 0.33
C ARG A 98 -6.25 -17.74 -0.41
N MET A 99 -5.29 -17.87 -1.34
CA MET A 99 -4.65 -16.77 -2.07
C MET A 99 -3.95 -15.74 -1.17
N TYR A 100 -3.55 -16.14 0.04
CA TYR A 100 -2.81 -15.38 1.03
C TYR A 100 -1.77 -16.30 1.69
N PRO A 101 -0.65 -15.76 2.20
CA PRO A 101 -0.23 -14.34 2.24
C PRO A 101 0.30 -13.80 0.92
N ASP A 102 0.42 -12.47 0.80
CA ASP A 102 1.29 -11.81 -0.17
C ASP A 102 2.75 -11.93 0.29
N TYR A 103 3.70 -11.94 -0.67
CA TYR A 103 5.11 -12.14 -0.36
C TYR A 103 5.95 -10.90 -0.66
N ILE A 104 6.90 -10.62 0.25
CA ILE A 104 7.90 -9.55 0.06
C ILE A 104 9.28 -10.15 0.19
N SER A 105 10.19 -9.79 -0.73
CA SER A 105 11.60 -10.15 -0.64
C SER A 105 12.34 -9.16 0.27
N ALA A 106 12.79 -9.62 1.42
CA ALA A 106 13.66 -8.84 2.31
C ALA A 106 14.93 -8.39 1.58
N LYS A 107 15.55 -9.28 0.79
CA LYS A 107 16.74 -8.97 -0.01
C LYS A 107 16.51 -7.74 -0.88
N LYS A 108 15.41 -7.70 -1.63
CA LYS A 108 15.10 -6.56 -2.51
C LYS A 108 14.78 -5.28 -1.73
N MET A 109 14.11 -5.39 -0.61
CA MET A 109 13.88 -4.23 0.25
C MET A 109 15.19 -3.70 0.83
N LYS A 110 16.05 -4.57 1.35
CA LYS A 110 17.37 -4.19 1.89
C LYS A 110 18.26 -3.51 0.83
N GLU A 111 18.24 -4.02 -0.43
CA GLU A 111 18.96 -3.41 -1.54
C GLU A 111 18.45 -1.99 -1.87
N ASN A 112 17.13 -1.79 -1.84
CA ASN A 112 16.50 -0.52 -2.22
C ASN A 112 16.45 0.52 -1.09
N TYR A 113 16.50 0.09 0.18
CA TYR A 113 16.25 0.93 1.34
C TYR A 113 17.35 0.79 2.41
N GLU A 114 18.62 0.67 1.96
CA GLU A 114 19.81 0.71 2.84
C GLU A 114 19.72 -0.28 4.01
N GLY A 115 19.34 -1.51 3.72
CA GLY A 115 19.25 -2.58 4.72
C GLY A 115 17.93 -2.65 5.48
N ASN A 116 16.98 -1.76 5.21
CA ASN A 116 15.73 -1.72 5.93
C ASN A 116 14.64 -2.58 5.27
N VAL A 117 13.80 -3.18 6.11
CA VAL A 117 12.59 -3.93 5.73
C VAL A 117 11.41 -3.35 6.49
N PHE A 118 10.35 -2.97 5.81
CA PHE A 118 9.18 -2.34 6.41
C PHE A 118 7.87 -2.75 5.72
N SER A 119 6.76 -2.61 6.45
CA SER A 119 5.43 -2.98 5.96
C SER A 119 4.91 -2.00 4.92
N PRO A 120 4.28 -2.47 3.83
CA PRO A 120 3.40 -1.64 3.04
C PRO A 120 2.15 -1.28 3.86
N MET A 121 1.47 -0.23 3.42
CA MET A 121 0.16 0.14 3.94
C MET A 121 -0.92 -0.52 3.07
N GLY A 122 -1.70 -1.41 3.67
CA GLY A 122 -2.64 -2.24 2.92
C GLY A 122 -1.91 -3.20 1.97
N CYS A 123 -2.50 -3.49 0.81
CA CYS A 123 -2.00 -4.53 -0.09
C CYS A 123 -1.05 -4.04 -1.18
N ARG A 124 -0.94 -2.73 -1.44
CA ARG A 124 -0.20 -2.21 -2.62
C ARG A 124 0.46 -0.84 -2.43
N SER A 125 0.31 -0.21 -1.28
CA SER A 125 0.84 1.13 -1.06
C SER A 125 2.04 1.08 -0.13
N PHE A 126 3.19 1.49 -0.65
CA PHE A 126 4.33 1.84 0.18
C PHE A 126 4.29 3.33 0.47
N LEU A 127 4.45 3.70 1.73
CA LEU A 127 4.60 5.09 2.09
C LEU A 127 5.94 5.59 1.57
N SER A 128 5.97 6.83 1.07
CA SER A 128 7.18 7.45 0.52
C SER A 128 8.33 7.33 1.53
N PRO A 129 9.49 6.80 1.16
CA PRO A 129 10.65 6.76 2.04
C PRO A 129 10.99 8.16 2.53
N TRP A 130 11.34 8.28 3.80
CA TRP A 130 11.72 9.55 4.40
C TRP A 130 12.87 9.34 5.37
N LYS A 131 13.87 10.19 5.26
CA LYS A 131 14.98 10.26 6.21
C LYS A 131 14.85 11.51 7.07
N ASP A 132 15.16 11.36 8.36
CA ASP A 132 15.27 12.49 9.27
C ASP A 132 16.57 13.29 9.01
N GLU A 133 16.80 14.35 9.80
CA GLU A 133 17.98 15.21 9.70
C GLU A 133 19.31 14.46 9.97
N ASN A 134 19.24 13.28 10.61
CA ASN A 134 20.38 12.40 10.90
C ASN A 134 20.56 11.30 9.84
N GLY A 135 19.72 11.27 8.81
CA GLY A 135 19.72 10.27 7.76
C GLY A 135 19.02 8.96 8.11
N ASN A 136 18.31 8.88 9.24
CA ASN A 136 17.59 7.68 9.64
C ASN A 136 16.20 7.63 8.98
N TYR A 137 15.82 6.43 8.51
CA TYR A 137 14.47 6.21 8.01
C TYR A 137 13.44 6.18 9.13
N LYS A 138 12.25 6.72 8.82
CA LYS A 138 11.07 6.62 9.66
C LYS A 138 10.07 5.63 9.07
N PHE A 139 9.77 4.56 9.79
CA PHE A 139 8.88 3.48 9.34
C PHE A 139 7.60 3.31 10.17
N ASP A 140 7.53 3.87 11.36
CA ASP A 140 6.39 3.78 12.29
C ASP A 140 5.63 5.11 12.42
N GLY A 141 4.41 5.05 12.92
CA GLY A 141 3.55 6.22 13.17
C GLY A 141 3.27 7.04 11.92
N ARG A 142 3.22 6.40 10.75
CA ARG A 142 3.04 7.03 9.44
C ARG A 142 1.64 6.76 8.88
N PHE A 143 1.18 7.63 8.00
CA PHE A 143 -0.12 7.50 7.36
C PHE A 143 -0.15 8.12 5.96
N ASN A 144 -1.21 7.82 5.20
CA ASN A 144 -1.45 8.45 3.89
C ASN A 144 -2.56 9.50 4.03
N MET A 145 -2.29 10.73 3.58
CA MET A 145 -3.28 11.82 3.58
C MET A 145 -4.38 11.64 2.53
N GLY A 146 -4.16 10.74 1.57
CA GLY A 146 -5.10 10.40 0.53
C GLY A 146 -4.47 10.29 -0.85
N VAL A 147 -5.30 9.88 -1.80
CA VAL A 147 -4.91 9.55 -3.18
C VAL A 147 -5.73 10.39 -4.15
N VAL A 148 -5.09 10.89 -5.20
CA VAL A 148 -5.74 11.38 -6.41
C VAL A 148 -5.28 10.51 -7.57
N SER A 149 -6.23 9.81 -8.23
CA SER A 149 -5.90 8.82 -9.26
C SER A 149 -6.15 9.35 -10.67
N LEU A 150 -5.19 9.13 -11.55
CA LEU A 150 -5.27 9.41 -12.98
C LEU A 150 -5.96 8.28 -13.73
N ASN A 151 -6.90 8.62 -14.58
CA ASN A 151 -7.52 7.71 -15.54
C ASN A 151 -6.72 7.73 -16.85
N LEU A 152 -5.70 6.87 -16.93
CA LEU A 152 -4.82 6.79 -18.11
C LEU A 152 -5.54 6.34 -19.38
N PRO A 153 -6.52 5.39 -19.34
CA PRO A 153 -7.32 5.05 -20.50
C PRO A 153 -8.07 6.25 -21.12
N GLN A 154 -8.65 7.13 -20.29
CA GLN A 154 -9.29 8.34 -20.80
C GLN A 154 -8.31 9.23 -21.58
N ILE A 155 -7.08 9.36 -21.09
CA ILE A 155 -6.05 10.11 -21.79
C ILE A 155 -5.73 9.45 -23.14
N GLY A 156 -5.62 8.12 -23.16
CA GLY A 156 -5.41 7.34 -24.39
C GLY A 156 -6.51 7.55 -25.44
N ILE A 157 -7.78 7.53 -25.01
CA ILE A 157 -8.94 7.82 -25.89
C ILE A 157 -8.84 9.23 -26.47
N LEU A 158 -8.55 10.24 -25.64
CA LEU A 158 -8.45 11.63 -26.06
C LEU A 158 -7.26 11.88 -26.99
N ALA A 159 -6.19 11.13 -26.82
CA ALA A 159 -4.98 11.24 -27.64
C ALA A 159 -5.15 10.67 -29.06
N ARG A 160 -6.16 9.82 -29.32
CA ARG A 160 -6.50 9.27 -30.64
C ARG A 160 -5.33 8.65 -31.35
N GLY A 161 -4.52 7.84 -30.65
CA GLY A 161 -3.36 7.14 -31.20
C GLY A 161 -2.07 7.98 -31.30
N SER A 162 -2.08 9.25 -30.92
CA SER A 162 -0.87 10.10 -30.91
C SER A 162 -0.16 10.03 -29.55
N GLU A 163 1.07 9.52 -29.53
CA GLU A 163 1.91 9.50 -28.34
C GLU A 163 2.22 10.91 -27.83
N GLU A 164 2.54 11.85 -28.73
CA GLU A 164 2.83 13.25 -28.36
C GLU A 164 1.63 13.88 -27.62
N LYS A 165 0.44 13.74 -28.20
CA LYS A 165 -0.78 14.25 -27.61
C LYS A 165 -1.13 13.57 -26.29
N TYR A 166 -0.81 12.29 -26.15
CA TYR A 166 -0.97 11.55 -24.89
C TYR A 166 -0.21 12.24 -23.76
N PHE A 167 1.08 12.49 -23.96
CA PHE A 167 1.92 13.13 -22.94
C PHE A 167 1.54 14.59 -22.69
N GLU A 168 1.13 15.34 -23.72
CA GLU A 168 0.59 16.71 -23.52
C GLU A 168 -0.64 16.71 -22.60
N ILE A 169 -1.57 15.77 -22.79
CA ILE A 169 -2.75 15.65 -21.94
C ILE A 169 -2.37 15.13 -20.54
N LEU A 170 -1.44 14.17 -20.45
CA LEU A 170 -0.95 13.63 -19.19
C LEU A 170 -0.34 14.75 -18.34
N ASP A 171 0.50 15.60 -18.91
CA ASP A 171 1.13 16.72 -18.21
C ASP A 171 0.07 17.70 -17.62
N LYS A 172 -0.94 18.05 -18.40
CA LYS A 172 -2.07 18.87 -17.90
C LYS A 172 -2.83 18.20 -16.75
N ARG A 173 -2.97 16.85 -16.81
CA ARG A 173 -3.61 16.09 -15.73
C ARG A 173 -2.71 16.00 -14.49
N LEU A 174 -1.41 15.92 -14.66
CA LEU A 174 -0.44 15.94 -13.56
C LEU A 174 -0.48 17.30 -12.83
N GLU A 175 -0.49 18.41 -13.55
CA GLU A 175 -0.65 19.75 -12.93
C GLU A 175 -1.96 19.87 -12.11
N LEU A 176 -3.04 19.30 -12.63
CA LEU A 176 -4.32 19.30 -11.91
C LEU A 176 -4.28 18.40 -10.68
N ALA A 177 -3.62 17.23 -10.78
CA ALA A 177 -3.44 16.29 -9.66
C ALA A 177 -2.57 16.92 -8.56
N GLU A 178 -1.48 17.60 -8.90
CA GLU A 178 -0.66 18.36 -7.95
C GLU A 178 -1.51 19.35 -7.15
N LYS A 179 -2.30 20.18 -7.85
CA LYS A 179 -3.19 21.16 -7.21
C LYS A 179 -4.21 20.49 -6.28
N ALA A 180 -4.79 19.38 -6.70
CA ALA A 180 -5.77 18.64 -5.89
C ALA A 180 -5.15 18.02 -4.64
N LEU A 181 -3.94 17.47 -4.75
CA LEU A 181 -3.19 16.91 -3.63
C LEU A 181 -2.78 18.01 -2.62
N LEU A 182 -2.30 19.14 -3.12
CA LEU A 182 -1.96 20.31 -2.27
C LEU A 182 -3.19 20.92 -1.61
N LEU A 183 -4.34 20.97 -2.28
CA LEU A 183 -5.59 21.39 -1.65
C LEU A 183 -5.92 20.50 -0.45
N ARG A 184 -5.80 19.19 -0.60
CA ARG A 184 -6.02 18.23 0.50
C ARG A 184 -5.08 18.49 1.68
N TYR A 185 -3.78 18.67 1.41
CA TYR A 185 -2.81 19.05 2.44
C TYR A 185 -3.20 20.33 3.15
N ASN A 186 -3.57 21.37 2.38
CA ASN A 186 -3.96 22.68 2.94
C ASN A 186 -5.22 22.61 3.80
N LEU A 187 -6.18 21.74 3.47
CA LEU A 187 -7.37 21.51 4.29
C LEU A 187 -7.06 20.81 5.61
N LEU A 188 -6.00 20.00 5.67
CA LEU A 188 -5.61 19.26 6.86
C LEU A 188 -4.70 20.06 7.81
N LYS A 189 -3.91 21.02 7.33
CA LYS A 189 -2.88 21.70 8.13
C LYS A 189 -3.42 22.46 9.35
N ASP A 190 -4.66 22.89 9.34
CA ASP A 190 -5.30 23.60 10.43
C ASP A 190 -6.24 22.74 11.29
N VAL A 191 -6.34 21.45 10.96
CA VAL A 191 -7.15 20.50 11.71
C VAL A 191 -6.56 20.27 13.10
N VAL A 192 -7.44 20.16 14.10
CA VAL A 192 -7.06 19.88 15.48
C VAL A 192 -7.30 18.42 15.85
N SER A 193 -6.62 17.95 16.88
CA SER A 193 -6.64 16.56 17.35
C SER A 193 -8.03 16.01 17.68
N ASP A 194 -8.98 16.89 17.95
CA ASP A 194 -10.37 16.56 18.31
C ASP A 194 -11.17 15.92 17.17
N VAL A 195 -10.76 16.13 15.93
CA VAL A 195 -11.44 15.58 14.74
C VAL A 195 -11.39 14.05 14.73
N SER A 196 -10.32 13.46 15.25
CA SER A 196 -10.19 12.01 15.39
C SER A 196 -9.34 11.66 16.62
N PRO A 197 -9.94 11.65 17.81
CA PRO A 197 -9.20 11.44 19.06
C PRO A 197 -8.41 10.12 19.10
N ILE A 198 -8.95 9.04 18.55
CA ILE A 198 -8.26 7.73 18.50
C ILE A 198 -6.92 7.84 17.78
N HIS A 199 -6.87 8.54 16.64
CA HIS A 199 -5.65 8.73 15.88
C HIS A 199 -4.68 9.70 16.55
N TRP A 200 -5.18 10.82 17.03
CA TRP A 200 -4.34 11.95 17.40
C TRP A 200 -4.08 12.11 18.90
N GLN A 201 -5.02 11.68 19.77
CA GLN A 201 -4.91 11.84 21.24
C GLN A 201 -4.59 10.54 21.95
N HIS A 202 -5.10 9.39 21.46
CA HIS A 202 -5.03 8.10 22.17
C HIS A 202 -3.98 7.13 21.62
N GLY A 203 -3.13 7.56 20.67
CA GLY A 203 -1.86 6.90 20.35
C GLY A 203 -1.87 6.00 19.12
N ALA A 204 -2.92 6.00 18.28
CA ALA A 204 -2.84 5.28 17.01
C ALA A 204 -1.76 5.89 16.08
N ILE A 205 -1.66 7.22 16.04
CA ILE A 205 -0.61 7.95 15.32
C ILE A 205 0.19 8.84 16.31
N ALA A 206 -0.49 9.54 17.20
CA ALA A 206 0.11 10.50 18.11
C ALA A 206 -0.58 10.53 19.48
N ARG A 207 0.01 11.27 20.42
CA ARG A 207 -0.55 11.56 21.75
C ARG A 207 -0.61 13.06 21.98
N LEU A 208 -1.37 13.76 21.14
CA LEU A 208 -1.61 15.19 21.24
C LEU A 208 -2.61 15.50 22.35
N LYS A 209 -2.49 16.70 22.90
CA LYS A 209 -3.54 17.23 23.78
C LYS A 209 -4.75 17.64 22.94
N LYS A 210 -5.90 17.72 23.60
CA LYS A 210 -7.12 18.24 23.00
C LYS A 210 -6.88 19.66 22.47
N GLY A 211 -7.35 19.93 21.24
CA GLY A 211 -7.18 21.23 20.57
C GLY A 211 -5.81 21.48 19.92
N GLU A 212 -4.83 20.60 20.06
CA GLU A 212 -3.54 20.71 19.35
C GLU A 212 -3.70 20.45 17.86
N LYS A 213 -3.02 21.27 17.04
CA LYS A 213 -2.99 21.06 15.58
C LYS A 213 -2.19 19.83 15.20
N ILE A 214 -2.67 19.12 14.16
CA ILE A 214 -1.99 17.94 13.62
C ILE A 214 -0.90 18.30 12.60
N SER A 215 -0.72 19.55 12.26
CA SER A 215 0.13 20.04 11.16
C SER A 215 1.55 19.44 11.16
N ARG A 216 2.17 19.28 12.33
CA ARG A 216 3.52 18.67 12.42
C ARG A 216 3.63 17.23 11.92
N PHE A 217 2.51 16.54 11.81
CA PHE A 217 2.45 15.17 11.30
C PHE A 217 2.14 15.07 9.80
N LEU A 218 1.90 16.20 9.13
CA LEU A 218 1.63 16.22 7.70
C LEU A 218 2.92 16.28 6.85
N SER A 219 4.08 16.39 7.49
CA SER A 219 5.41 16.43 6.87
C SER A 219 6.42 15.65 7.70
N GLY A 220 7.71 15.73 7.38
CA GLY A 220 8.78 15.14 8.18
C GLY A 220 8.70 13.62 8.31
N GLY A 221 8.27 12.93 7.26
CA GLY A 221 8.20 11.47 7.22
C GLY A 221 6.97 10.84 7.87
N TYR A 222 6.10 11.61 8.50
CA TYR A 222 4.86 11.08 9.09
C TYR A 222 3.80 10.78 8.04
N ALA A 223 3.61 11.68 7.08
CA ALA A 223 2.56 11.58 6.10
C ALA A 223 3.10 11.40 4.68
N THR A 224 2.40 10.58 3.91
CA THR A 224 2.53 10.48 2.46
C THR A 224 1.26 11.02 1.82
N ILE A 225 1.38 11.65 0.66
CA ILE A 225 0.27 12.01 -0.19
C ILE A 225 0.49 11.38 -1.56
N SER A 226 -0.51 10.68 -2.11
CA SER A 226 -0.27 9.75 -3.21
C SER A 226 -0.89 10.19 -4.52
N LEU A 227 -0.07 10.14 -5.59
CA LEU A 227 -0.56 10.13 -6.96
C LEU A 227 -0.90 8.70 -7.34
N GLY A 228 -2.19 8.42 -7.56
CA GLY A 228 -2.67 7.15 -8.05
C GLY A 228 -2.72 7.11 -9.58
N TYR A 229 -2.73 5.91 -10.14
CA TYR A 229 -3.01 5.69 -11.56
C TYR A 229 -3.73 4.37 -11.78
N ILE A 230 -4.51 4.31 -12.87
CA ILE A 230 -5.18 3.09 -13.35
C ILE A 230 -5.03 2.97 -14.85
N GLY A 231 -5.05 1.74 -15.35
CA GLY A 231 -5.26 1.45 -16.77
C GLY A 231 -4.04 1.67 -17.66
N ILE A 232 -2.83 1.35 -17.21
CA ILE A 232 -1.63 1.36 -18.08
C ILE A 232 -1.80 0.43 -19.27
N TYR A 233 -2.39 -0.76 -19.06
CA TYR A 233 -2.61 -1.73 -20.12
C TYR A 233 -3.50 -1.15 -21.23
N GLU A 234 -4.64 -0.58 -20.86
CA GLU A 234 -5.61 0.01 -21.80
C GLU A 234 -5.00 1.22 -22.52
N ALA A 235 -4.33 2.11 -21.79
CA ALA A 235 -3.67 3.27 -22.36
C ALA A 235 -2.61 2.86 -23.38
N THR A 236 -1.82 1.84 -23.06
CA THR A 236 -0.78 1.30 -23.93
C THR A 236 -1.39 0.74 -25.22
N ARG A 237 -2.45 -0.06 -25.09
CA ARG A 237 -3.15 -0.61 -26.27
C ARG A 237 -3.77 0.45 -27.16
N LEU A 238 -4.34 1.50 -26.58
CA LEU A 238 -4.96 2.61 -27.32
C LEU A 238 -3.93 3.41 -28.15
N ILE A 239 -2.70 3.51 -27.69
CA ILE A 239 -1.66 4.31 -28.38
C ILE A 239 -0.81 3.44 -29.30
N THR A 240 -0.40 2.25 -28.86
CA THR A 240 0.58 1.42 -29.58
C THR A 240 -0.03 0.27 -30.38
N GLY A 241 -1.28 -0.08 -30.08
CA GLY A 241 -1.93 -1.29 -30.57
C GLY A 241 -1.48 -2.58 -29.89
N GLU A 242 -0.45 -2.54 -29.05
CA GLU A 242 0.13 -3.68 -28.34
C GLU A 242 -0.20 -3.63 -26.84
N SER A 243 -0.11 -4.78 -26.17
CA SER A 243 -0.16 -4.83 -24.71
C SER A 243 1.15 -4.31 -24.11
N ASN A 244 1.13 -3.98 -22.82
CA ASN A 244 2.35 -3.60 -22.07
C ASN A 244 3.38 -4.75 -21.91
N THR A 245 3.05 -5.97 -22.35
CA THR A 245 3.99 -7.11 -22.44
C THR A 245 4.61 -7.26 -23.83
N GLY A 246 4.08 -6.59 -24.86
CA GLY A 246 4.67 -6.49 -26.19
C GLY A 246 5.84 -5.49 -26.19
N GLU A 247 6.68 -5.55 -27.22
CA GLU A 247 7.91 -4.74 -27.26
C GLU A 247 7.62 -3.22 -27.28
N LYS A 248 6.80 -2.75 -28.24
CA LYS A 248 6.42 -1.32 -28.33
C LYS A 248 5.57 -0.91 -27.12
N GLY A 249 4.64 -1.80 -26.70
CA GLY A 249 3.80 -1.54 -25.55
C GLY A 249 4.58 -1.38 -24.27
N ARG A 250 5.59 -2.22 -24.02
CA ARG A 250 6.48 -2.11 -22.87
C ARG A 250 7.24 -0.78 -22.84
N VAL A 251 7.80 -0.38 -23.98
CA VAL A 251 8.51 0.90 -24.08
C VAL A 251 7.61 2.08 -23.75
N PHE A 252 6.39 2.11 -24.30
CA PHE A 252 5.43 3.16 -24.01
C PHE A 252 4.96 3.15 -22.54
N ALA A 253 4.67 1.97 -21.99
CA ALA A 253 4.31 1.84 -20.57
C ALA A 253 5.42 2.35 -19.64
N MET A 254 6.67 2.06 -19.93
CA MET A 254 7.81 2.59 -19.17
C MET A 254 7.90 4.11 -19.27
N LYS A 255 7.70 4.72 -20.45
CA LYS A 255 7.65 6.19 -20.60
C LYS A 255 6.56 6.82 -19.73
N ILE A 256 5.39 6.18 -19.60
CA ILE A 256 4.35 6.64 -18.67
C ILE A 256 4.88 6.60 -17.23
N MET A 257 5.45 5.48 -16.79
CA MET A 257 5.96 5.32 -15.43
C MET A 257 7.07 6.33 -15.12
N ASP A 258 7.99 6.53 -16.06
CA ASP A 258 9.07 7.51 -15.91
C ASP A 258 8.52 8.94 -15.75
N ARG A 259 7.47 9.29 -16.53
CA ARG A 259 6.82 10.60 -16.42
C ARG A 259 6.11 10.79 -15.09
N LEU A 260 5.44 9.75 -14.59
CA LEU A 260 4.77 9.79 -13.27
C LEU A 260 5.80 9.91 -12.14
N ASN A 261 6.88 9.16 -12.17
CA ASN A 261 7.95 9.24 -11.17
C ASN A 261 8.64 10.61 -11.20
N ALA A 262 8.98 11.14 -12.37
CA ALA A 262 9.58 12.47 -12.50
C ALA A 262 8.67 13.58 -11.93
N ALA A 263 7.36 13.45 -12.07
CA ALA A 263 6.40 14.39 -11.46
C ALA A 263 6.43 14.31 -9.93
N ILE A 264 6.44 13.09 -9.37
CA ILE A 264 6.53 12.86 -7.91
C ILE A 264 7.82 13.46 -7.34
N ASP A 265 8.96 13.21 -7.97
CA ASP A 265 10.25 13.73 -7.54
C ASP A 265 10.28 15.25 -7.55
N LEU A 266 9.79 15.87 -8.64
CA LEU A 266 9.66 17.31 -8.76
C LEU A 266 8.76 17.91 -7.67
N TRP A 267 7.63 17.29 -7.36
CA TRP A 267 6.72 17.79 -6.34
C TRP A 267 7.29 17.61 -4.93
N HIS A 268 8.01 16.51 -4.70
CA HIS A 268 8.73 16.29 -3.44
C HIS A 268 9.72 17.43 -3.18
N ASP A 269 10.58 17.75 -4.14
CA ASP A 269 11.57 18.81 -4.04
C ASP A 269 10.93 20.20 -3.88
N LYS A 270 9.87 20.46 -4.65
CA LYS A 270 9.18 21.75 -4.67
C LYS A 270 8.42 22.06 -3.38
N HIS A 271 7.82 21.03 -2.75
CA HIS A 271 6.89 21.23 -1.62
C HIS A 271 7.43 20.68 -0.30
N ASN A 272 8.52 19.93 -0.31
CA ASN A 272 9.07 19.25 0.87
C ASN A 272 8.01 18.37 1.59
N LEU A 273 7.22 17.65 0.82
CA LEU A 273 6.18 16.74 1.29
C LEU A 273 6.45 15.32 0.76
N GLY A 274 6.02 14.31 1.50
CA GLY A 274 6.16 12.89 1.12
C GLY A 274 5.20 12.49 0.01
N PHE A 275 5.50 12.83 -1.24
CA PHE A 275 4.72 12.32 -2.38
C PHE A 275 5.09 10.88 -2.67
N GLY A 276 4.10 10.06 -3.05
CA GLY A 276 4.29 8.66 -3.43
C GLY A 276 3.46 8.30 -4.64
N LEU A 277 3.99 7.40 -5.48
CA LEU A 277 3.24 6.82 -6.59
C LEU A 277 2.48 5.58 -6.14
N TYR A 278 1.24 5.41 -6.60
CA TYR A 278 0.34 4.38 -6.13
C TYR A 278 -0.44 3.72 -7.28
N GLY A 279 -0.22 2.42 -7.48
CA GLY A 279 -1.07 1.62 -8.37
C GLY A 279 -2.44 1.43 -7.74
N THR A 280 -3.41 2.26 -8.09
CA THR A 280 -4.74 2.26 -7.47
C THR A 280 -5.46 0.92 -7.73
N PRO A 281 -5.94 0.19 -6.71
CA PRO A 281 -6.68 -1.07 -6.88
C PRO A 281 -8.00 -0.89 -7.62
N ALA A 282 -8.61 0.29 -7.52
CA ALA A 282 -9.81 0.71 -8.27
C ALA A 282 -11.05 -0.16 -8.06
N GLU A 283 -11.21 -0.81 -6.91
CA GLU A 283 -12.28 -1.77 -6.63
C GLU A 283 -13.68 -1.23 -6.92
N SER A 284 -14.01 -0.03 -6.43
CA SER A 284 -15.30 0.62 -6.70
C SER A 284 -15.40 1.24 -8.11
N LEU A 285 -14.27 1.65 -8.70
CA LEU A 285 -14.21 2.18 -10.06
C LEU A 285 -14.50 1.12 -11.10
N THR A 286 -14.04 -0.12 -10.87
CA THR A 286 -14.34 -1.26 -11.76
C THR A 286 -15.83 -1.48 -11.90
N ASN A 287 -16.57 -1.47 -10.78
CA ASN A 287 -18.02 -1.57 -10.79
C ASN A 287 -18.66 -0.37 -11.52
N ARG A 288 -18.20 0.84 -11.27
CA ARG A 288 -18.71 2.05 -11.93
C ARG A 288 -18.51 2.02 -13.44
N PHE A 289 -17.33 1.59 -13.92
CA PHE A 289 -17.07 1.51 -15.37
C PHE A 289 -17.83 0.38 -16.04
N SER A 290 -18.13 -0.71 -15.33
CA SER A 290 -18.94 -1.80 -15.89
C SER A 290 -20.44 -1.51 -15.91
N SER A 291 -20.90 -0.49 -15.20
CA SER A 291 -22.31 -0.09 -15.13
C SER A 291 -22.66 1.15 -15.98
N LEU A 292 -21.69 1.69 -16.72
CA LEU A 292 -21.86 2.78 -17.70
C LEU A 292 -21.97 2.22 -19.12
#